data_0a31f02290ff6e7d6530dead5bd0b96f
#
_entry.id   0a31f02290ff6e7d6530dead5bd0b96f
#
_cell.length_a   1.000
_cell.length_b   1.000
_cell.length_c   1.000
_cell.angle_alpha   90.00
_cell.angle_beta   90.00
_cell.angle_gamma   90.00
#
_symmetry.space_group_name_H-M   'P 1'
#
loop_
_entity.id
_entity.type
_entity.pdbx_description
1 polymer ?
#
loop_
_entity_poly.entity_id
_entity_poly.type
_entity_poly.pdbx_seq_one_letter_code
_entity_poly.pdbx_strand_id
1 'polypeptide(L)'
;YRFVAFPQQVISFSSSLIWINFRQVHVNNRVAAMQLLKRLFFIFTLLLIIWGGCVHFFIDKVVYLYSSKPLEYPGVLCFLNIMVCLMLLKDFSSIILNALTLYKEQMIMNALLCLLNVIFFFFYNETNFDTIYLIFVSLLTLMFVFVNLSLIRSRL
;
A
#
# COMPACT_ATOMS: atom_id res chain seq x y z
N TYR A 1 10.43 -1.76 13.41
CA TYR A 1 9.92 -0.72 12.52
C TYR A 1 10.72 -0.60 11.22
N ARG A 2 12.08 -0.44 11.27
CA ARG A 2 12.93 -0.23 10.08
C ARG A 2 12.80 -1.36 9.04
N PHE A 3 12.65 -2.59 9.49
CA PHE A 3 12.52 -3.75 8.61
C PHE A 3 11.21 -3.71 7.80
N VAL A 4 10.10 -3.32 8.45
CA VAL A 4 8.79 -3.21 7.80
C VAL A 4 8.72 -2.01 6.85
N ALA A 5 9.53 -0.96 7.08
CA ALA A 5 9.58 0.23 6.23
C ALA A 5 10.44 0.07 4.97
N PHE A 6 11.23 -1.01 4.85
CA PHE A 6 12.11 -1.21 3.69
C PHE A 6 11.40 -1.19 2.33
N PRO A 7 10.26 -1.89 2.12
CA PRO A 7 9.54 -1.81 0.86
C PRO A 7 9.06 -0.39 0.52
N GLN A 8 8.69 0.41 1.52
CA GLN A 8 8.29 1.80 1.33
C GLN A 8 9.44 2.66 0.79
N GLN A 9 10.65 2.42 1.26
CA GLN A 9 11.84 3.10 0.73
C GLN A 9 12.09 2.73 -0.73
N VAL A 10 11.98 1.45 -1.08
CA VAL A 10 12.13 0.98 -2.48
C VAL A 10 11.11 1.65 -3.40
N ILE A 11 9.84 1.75 -2.98
CA ILE A 11 8.80 2.43 -3.75
C ILE A 11 9.09 3.91 -3.89
N SER A 12 9.46 4.57 -2.81
CA SER A 12 9.80 5.99 -2.83
C SER A 12 10.94 6.29 -3.82
N PHE A 13 11.98 5.47 -3.84
CA PHE A 13 13.07 5.57 -4.81
C PHE A 13 12.63 5.31 -6.25
N SER A 14 11.75 4.34 -6.45
CA SER A 14 11.30 3.94 -7.78
C SER A 14 10.18 4.85 -8.32
N SER A 15 9.54 5.64 -7.46
CA SER A 15 8.32 6.38 -7.78
C SER A 15 8.53 7.38 -8.94
N SER A 16 9.63 8.11 -8.95
CA SER A 16 9.96 9.07 -10.01
C SER A 16 10.19 8.39 -11.36
N LEU A 17 10.89 7.26 -11.37
CA LEU A 17 11.14 6.49 -12.58
C LEU A 17 9.85 5.86 -13.14
N ILE A 18 9.01 5.31 -12.28
CA ILE A 18 7.72 4.74 -12.67
C ILE A 18 6.83 5.85 -13.26
N TRP A 19 6.75 7.00 -12.59
CA TRP A 19 5.95 8.13 -13.02
C TRP A 19 6.37 8.66 -14.40
N ILE A 20 7.67 8.90 -14.60
CA ILE A 20 8.21 9.43 -15.87
C ILE A 20 7.96 8.44 -17.01
N ASN A 21 8.35 7.18 -16.81
CA ASN A 21 8.21 6.14 -17.84
C ASN A 21 6.73 5.90 -18.19
N PHE A 22 5.86 5.81 -17.20
CA PHE A 22 4.44 5.60 -17.44
C PHE A 22 3.82 6.77 -18.19
N ARG A 23 4.11 8.01 -17.80
CA ARG A 23 3.62 9.21 -18.47
C ARG A 23 4.08 9.27 -19.93
N GLN A 24 5.35 8.99 -20.19
CA GLN A 24 5.89 8.98 -21.54
C GLN A 24 5.21 7.96 -22.45
N VAL A 25 5.00 6.73 -21.93
CA VAL A 25 4.30 5.67 -22.67
C VAL A 25 2.83 6.03 -22.88
N HIS A 26 2.16 6.60 -21.86
CA HIS A 26 0.74 6.97 -21.95
C HIS A 26 0.48 8.05 -23.03
N VAL A 27 1.33 9.07 -23.13
CA VAL A 27 1.21 10.12 -24.14
C VAL A 27 1.35 9.56 -25.55
N ASN A 28 2.25 8.58 -25.74
CA ASN A 28 2.54 8.01 -27.04
C ASN A 28 1.55 6.91 -27.46
N ASN A 29 1.13 6.04 -26.52
CA ASN A 29 0.26 4.92 -26.83
C ASN A 29 -0.47 4.42 -25.59
N ARG A 30 -1.79 4.66 -25.53
CA ARG A 30 -2.65 4.23 -24.40
C ARG A 30 -2.70 2.71 -24.21
N VAL A 31 -2.69 1.94 -25.29
CA VAL A 31 -2.70 0.46 -25.21
C VAL A 31 -1.41 -0.05 -24.59
N ALA A 32 -0.27 0.50 -25.00
CA ALA A 32 1.03 0.17 -24.41
C ALA A 32 1.08 0.58 -22.92
N ALA A 33 0.50 1.73 -22.56
CA ALA A 33 0.41 2.17 -21.17
C ALA A 33 -0.41 1.19 -20.31
N MET A 34 -1.54 0.68 -20.82
CA MET A 34 -2.34 -0.32 -20.12
C MET A 34 -1.58 -1.64 -19.93
N GLN A 35 -0.83 -2.08 -20.94
CA GLN A 35 -0.01 -3.29 -20.81
C GLN A 35 1.13 -3.08 -19.80
N LEU A 36 1.77 -1.93 -19.81
CA LEU A 36 2.81 -1.56 -18.86
C LEU A 36 2.25 -1.53 -17.43
N LEU A 37 1.08 -0.92 -17.23
CA LEU A 37 0.38 -0.90 -15.94
C LEU A 37 0.14 -2.32 -15.40
N LYS A 38 -0.43 -3.20 -16.24
CA LYS A 38 -0.71 -4.59 -15.83
C LYS A 38 0.57 -5.32 -15.41
N ARG A 39 1.65 -5.15 -16.17
CA ARG A 39 2.96 -5.77 -15.87
C ARG A 39 3.55 -5.22 -14.57
N LEU A 40 3.57 -3.90 -14.40
CA LEU A 40 4.08 -3.26 -13.18
C LEU A 40 3.26 -3.66 -11.96
N PHE A 41 1.93 -3.66 -12.07
CA PHE A 41 1.05 -4.05 -10.98
C PHE A 41 1.25 -5.52 -10.59
N PHE A 42 1.38 -6.41 -11.58
CA PHE A 42 1.64 -7.83 -11.33
C PHE A 42 3.00 -8.05 -10.63
N ILE A 43 4.07 -7.46 -11.17
CA ILE A 43 5.42 -7.57 -10.59
C ILE A 43 5.42 -7.02 -9.16
N PHE A 44 4.80 -5.86 -8.96
CA PHE A 44 4.74 -5.22 -7.66
C PHE A 44 3.95 -6.04 -6.64
N THR A 45 2.78 -6.56 -7.02
CA THR A 45 1.97 -7.44 -6.17
C THR A 45 2.73 -8.71 -5.81
N LEU A 46 3.43 -9.32 -6.78
CA LEU A 46 4.27 -10.50 -6.55
C LEU A 46 5.39 -10.22 -5.54
N LEU A 47 6.08 -9.08 -5.68
CA LEU A 47 7.12 -8.65 -4.74
C LEU A 47 6.56 -8.44 -3.32
N LEU A 48 5.36 -7.86 -3.20
CA LEU A 48 4.71 -7.69 -1.90
C LEU A 48 4.30 -9.03 -1.27
N ILE A 49 3.82 -9.99 -2.06
CA ILE A 49 3.50 -11.34 -1.56
C ILE A 49 4.76 -12.03 -1.06
N ILE A 50 5.84 -11.99 -1.83
CA ILE A 50 7.13 -12.56 -1.43
C ILE A 50 7.63 -11.89 -0.15
N TRP A 51 7.63 -10.56 -0.11
CA TRP A 51 8.04 -9.79 1.08
C TRP A 51 7.18 -10.10 2.28
N GLY A 52 5.84 -10.06 2.13
CA GLY A 52 4.89 -10.37 3.19
C GLY A 52 5.08 -11.80 3.73
N GLY A 53 5.30 -12.77 2.84
CA GLY A 53 5.63 -14.14 3.21
C GLY A 53 6.96 -14.24 3.96
N CYS A 54 8.02 -13.60 3.46
CA CYS A 54 9.31 -13.58 4.14
C CYS A 54 9.19 -12.96 5.55
N VAL A 55 8.51 -11.83 5.68
CA VAL A 55 8.28 -11.21 7.00
C VAL A 55 7.50 -12.17 7.90
N HIS A 56 6.42 -12.79 7.40
CA HIS A 56 5.60 -13.70 8.21
C HIS A 56 6.39 -14.90 8.74
N PHE A 57 7.23 -15.53 7.90
CA PHE A 57 7.96 -16.74 8.29
C PHE A 57 9.26 -16.47 9.07
N PHE A 58 9.88 -15.32 8.87
CA PHE A 58 11.21 -15.06 9.43
C PHE A 58 11.23 -14.00 10.53
N ILE A 59 10.14 -13.25 10.73
CA ILE A 59 10.12 -12.12 11.68
C ILE A 59 10.47 -12.55 13.11
N ASP A 60 9.94 -13.71 13.56
CA ASP A 60 10.22 -14.22 14.90
C ASP A 60 11.70 -14.51 15.11
N LYS A 61 12.35 -15.10 14.09
CA LYS A 61 13.79 -15.38 14.12
C LYS A 61 14.62 -14.10 14.11
N VAL A 62 14.21 -13.13 13.29
CA VAL A 62 14.88 -11.83 13.21
C VAL A 62 14.73 -11.07 14.53
N VAL A 63 13.53 -11.00 15.09
CA VAL A 63 13.31 -10.34 16.39
C VAL A 63 14.08 -11.04 17.50
N TYR A 64 14.07 -12.36 17.54
CA TYR A 64 14.85 -13.13 18.53
C TYR A 64 16.35 -12.85 18.45
N LEU A 65 16.93 -12.76 17.24
CA LEU A 65 18.33 -12.44 17.03
C LEU A 65 18.71 -11.04 17.54
N TYR A 66 17.80 -10.06 17.43
CA TYR A 66 18.07 -8.68 17.84
C TYR A 66 17.74 -8.39 19.31
N SER A 67 16.70 -9.01 19.84
CA SER A 67 16.19 -8.71 21.19
C SER A 67 16.51 -9.78 22.24
N SER A 68 16.96 -10.97 21.79
CA SER A 68 17.11 -12.18 22.63
C SER A 68 15.82 -12.56 23.38
N LYS A 69 14.66 -12.04 22.95
CA LYS A 69 13.35 -12.30 23.52
C LYS A 69 12.37 -12.74 22.42
N PRO A 70 11.49 -13.70 22.74
CA PRO A 70 10.42 -14.07 21.82
C PRO A 70 9.45 -12.89 21.61
N LEU A 71 8.76 -12.91 20.49
CA LEU A 71 7.76 -11.91 20.14
C LEU A 71 6.51 -12.09 21.04
N GLU A 72 6.13 -11.04 21.77
CA GLU A 72 4.98 -11.11 22.70
C GLU A 72 3.63 -11.18 21.95
N TYR A 73 3.55 -10.59 20.75
CA TYR A 73 2.28 -10.47 19.99
C TYR A 73 2.47 -10.77 18.49
N PRO A 74 2.66 -12.05 18.10
CA PRO A 74 2.89 -12.41 16.69
C PRO A 74 1.71 -12.06 15.77
N GLY A 75 0.47 -12.12 16.28
CA GLY A 75 -0.73 -11.78 15.52
C GLY A 75 -0.78 -10.31 15.10
N VAL A 76 -0.42 -9.39 15.98
CA VAL A 76 -0.38 -7.94 15.68
C VAL A 76 0.61 -7.63 14.57
N LEU A 77 1.77 -8.31 14.57
CA LEU A 77 2.76 -8.13 13.50
C LEU A 77 2.30 -8.66 12.15
N CYS A 78 1.55 -9.76 12.13
CA CYS A 78 0.96 -10.26 10.90
C CYS A 78 -0.02 -9.24 10.31
N PHE A 79 -0.91 -8.67 11.12
CA PHE A 79 -1.83 -7.61 10.67
C PHE A 79 -1.12 -6.35 10.23
N LEU A 80 -0.09 -5.90 10.96
CA LEU A 80 0.74 -4.76 10.55
C LEU A 80 1.41 -5.00 9.21
N ASN A 81 1.93 -6.20 8.96
CA ASN A 81 2.55 -6.55 7.69
C ASN A 81 1.54 -6.49 6.54
N ILE A 82 0.32 -7.04 6.72
CA ILE A 82 -0.75 -6.95 5.74
C ILE A 82 -1.12 -5.48 5.47
N MET A 83 -1.30 -4.68 6.51
CA MET A 83 -1.61 -3.26 6.40
C MET A 83 -0.54 -2.50 5.62
N VAL A 84 0.74 -2.76 5.90
CA VAL A 84 1.85 -2.15 5.15
C VAL A 84 1.81 -2.56 3.68
N CYS A 85 1.60 -3.83 3.36
CA CYS A 85 1.47 -4.28 1.97
C CYS A 85 0.32 -3.58 1.24
N LEU A 86 -0.83 -3.40 1.89
CA LEU A 86 -1.97 -2.69 1.32
C LEU A 86 -1.69 -1.19 1.12
N MET A 87 -1.02 -0.54 2.10
CA MET A 87 -0.58 0.85 1.95
C MET A 87 0.37 1.03 0.77
N LEU A 88 1.28 0.10 0.56
CA LEU A 88 2.20 0.12 -0.56
C LEU A 88 1.50 -0.05 -1.91
N LEU A 89 0.46 -0.89 -1.99
CA LEU A 89 -0.40 -1.01 -3.18
C LEU A 89 -1.16 0.30 -3.44
N LYS A 90 -1.65 0.95 -2.39
CA LYS A 90 -2.30 2.27 -2.48
C LYS A 90 -1.32 3.32 -3.02
N ASP A 91 -0.11 3.38 -2.47
CA ASP A 91 0.92 4.34 -2.88
C ASP A 91 1.34 4.11 -4.33
N PHE A 92 1.50 2.85 -4.75
CA PHE A 92 1.77 2.53 -6.15
C PHE A 92 0.64 3.00 -7.07
N SER A 93 -0.62 2.73 -6.74
CA SER A 93 -1.77 3.21 -7.52
C SER A 93 -1.81 4.75 -7.59
N SER A 94 -1.45 5.43 -6.50
CA SER A 94 -1.36 6.89 -6.43
C SER A 94 -0.28 7.47 -7.33
N ILE A 95 0.87 6.81 -7.48
CA ILE A 95 1.93 7.19 -8.44
C ILE A 95 1.38 7.19 -9.87
N ILE A 96 0.60 6.19 -10.23
CA ILE A 96 -0.01 6.10 -11.57
C ILE A 96 -1.08 7.18 -11.77
N LEU A 97 -1.92 7.47 -10.76
CA LEU A 97 -2.89 8.58 -10.82
C LEU A 97 -2.18 9.92 -11.04
N ASN A 98 -1.06 10.15 -10.36
CA ASN A 98 -0.23 11.34 -10.57
C ASN A 98 0.32 11.41 -11.99
N ALA A 99 0.75 10.29 -12.57
CA ALA A 99 1.22 10.23 -13.94
C ALA A 99 0.11 10.55 -14.96
N LEU A 100 -1.15 10.24 -14.62
CA LEU A 100 -2.35 10.59 -15.39
C LEU A 100 -2.89 11.98 -15.09
N THR A 101 -2.22 12.78 -14.24
CA THR A 101 -2.64 14.14 -13.83
C THR A 101 -3.97 14.20 -13.07
N LEU A 102 -4.36 13.09 -12.43
CA LEU A 102 -5.60 12.97 -11.65
C LEU A 102 -5.39 13.41 -10.19
N TYR A 103 -4.79 14.59 -9.99
CA TYR A 103 -4.44 15.10 -8.66
C TYR A 103 -5.66 15.44 -7.80
N LYS A 104 -6.74 15.95 -8.43
CA LYS A 104 -7.97 16.33 -7.69
C LYS A 104 -8.62 15.09 -7.09
N GLU A 105 -8.80 14.06 -7.90
CA GLU A 105 -9.38 12.79 -7.49
C GLU A 105 -8.55 12.17 -6.36
N GLN A 106 -7.25 12.15 -6.50
CA GLN A 106 -6.34 11.64 -5.47
C GLN A 106 -6.41 12.45 -4.17
N MET A 107 -6.48 13.78 -4.26
CA MET A 107 -6.58 14.64 -3.09
C MET A 107 -7.89 14.41 -2.34
N ILE A 108 -9.01 14.32 -3.06
CA ILE A 108 -10.33 14.01 -2.48
C ILE A 108 -10.30 12.66 -1.78
N MET A 109 -9.72 11.64 -2.42
CA MET A 109 -9.61 10.30 -1.87
C MET A 109 -8.77 10.28 -0.58
N ASN A 110 -7.62 10.94 -0.57
CA ASN A 110 -6.78 11.02 0.62
C ASN A 110 -7.46 11.80 1.75
N ALA A 111 -8.16 12.90 1.45
CA ALA A 111 -8.93 13.65 2.43
C ALA A 111 -10.07 12.80 3.05
N LEU A 112 -10.78 12.02 2.21
CA LEU A 112 -11.81 11.09 2.67
C LEU A 112 -11.22 10.00 3.57
N LEU A 113 -10.06 9.45 3.22
CA LEU A 113 -9.35 8.46 4.04
C LEU A 113 -8.99 9.05 5.41
N CYS A 114 -8.43 10.26 5.44
CA CYS A 114 -8.14 10.96 6.71
C CYS A 114 -9.40 11.18 7.54
N LEU A 115 -10.48 11.66 6.92
CA LEU A 115 -11.75 11.91 7.60
C LEU A 115 -12.32 10.63 8.22
N LEU A 116 -12.35 9.53 7.48
CA LEU A 116 -12.85 8.25 7.98
C LEU A 116 -11.99 7.70 9.12
N ASN A 117 -10.68 7.86 9.08
CA ASN A 117 -9.80 7.49 10.20
C ASN A 117 -10.08 8.34 11.45
N VAL A 118 -10.28 9.65 11.28
CA VAL A 118 -10.63 10.56 12.39
C VAL A 118 -11.98 10.18 12.99
N ILE A 119 -13.00 9.96 12.16
CA ILE A 119 -14.34 9.52 12.60
C ILE A 119 -14.22 8.21 13.38
N PHE A 120 -13.53 7.22 12.85
CA PHE A 120 -13.32 5.94 13.53
C PHE A 120 -12.68 6.14 14.91
N PHE A 121 -11.62 6.96 14.99
CA PHE A 121 -10.91 7.23 16.22
C PHE A 121 -11.81 7.89 17.29
N PHE A 122 -12.71 8.79 16.91
CA PHE A 122 -13.60 9.46 17.85
C PHE A 122 -14.77 8.60 18.34
N PHE A 123 -15.27 7.69 17.51
CA PHE A 123 -16.46 6.89 17.83
C PHE A 123 -16.15 5.52 18.41
N TYR A 124 -14.89 5.09 18.33
CA TYR A 124 -14.51 3.77 18.78
C TYR A 124 -13.71 3.82 20.09
N ASN A 125 -14.29 3.28 21.17
CA ASN A 125 -13.73 3.37 22.54
C ASN A 125 -13.76 2.00 23.26
N GLU A 126 -13.28 0.92 22.59
CA GLU A 126 -13.27 -0.42 23.16
C GLU A 126 -11.87 -0.96 23.47
N THR A 127 -11.83 -2.00 24.31
CA THR A 127 -10.60 -2.64 24.82
C THR A 127 -9.76 -3.34 23.74
N ASN A 128 -10.35 -3.65 22.58
CA ASN A 128 -9.67 -4.28 21.44
C ASN A 128 -9.38 -3.28 20.32
N PHE A 129 -9.22 -2.01 20.65
CA PHE A 129 -9.04 -0.92 19.69
C PHE A 129 -7.97 -1.21 18.64
N ASP A 130 -6.80 -1.70 19.05
CA ASP A 130 -5.66 -1.89 18.13
C ASP A 130 -5.96 -2.87 17.01
N THR A 131 -6.56 -4.01 17.32
CA THR A 131 -6.86 -5.05 16.32
C THR A 131 -7.97 -4.58 15.38
N ILE A 132 -9.03 -3.99 15.92
CA ILE A 132 -10.18 -3.54 15.11
C ILE A 132 -9.78 -2.35 14.26
N TYR A 133 -8.97 -1.44 14.79
CA TYR A 133 -8.40 -0.32 14.01
C TYR A 133 -7.55 -0.82 12.84
N LEU A 134 -6.67 -1.79 13.05
CA LEU A 134 -5.85 -2.37 11.98
C LEU A 134 -6.70 -3.04 10.89
N ILE A 135 -7.75 -3.76 11.27
CA ILE A 135 -8.69 -4.36 10.31
C ILE A 135 -9.41 -3.26 9.51
N PHE A 136 -9.94 -2.25 10.21
CA PHE A 136 -10.64 -1.13 9.57
C PHE A 136 -9.76 -0.41 8.56
N VAL A 137 -8.54 -0.02 8.95
CA VAL A 137 -7.59 0.66 8.07
C VAL A 137 -7.19 -0.21 6.88
N SER A 138 -7.04 -1.52 7.08
CA SER A 138 -6.72 -2.46 6.01
C SER A 138 -7.85 -2.56 4.98
N LEU A 139 -9.11 -2.71 5.42
CA LEU A 139 -10.28 -2.75 4.55
C LEU A 139 -10.47 -1.43 3.79
N LEU A 140 -10.33 -0.32 4.49
CA LEU A 140 -10.43 1.01 3.91
C LEU A 140 -9.36 1.23 2.83
N THR A 141 -8.12 0.87 3.13
CA THR A 141 -7.00 0.98 2.17
C THR A 141 -7.23 0.10 0.94
N LEU A 142 -7.74 -1.12 1.13
CA LEU A 142 -8.10 -2.02 0.02
C LEU A 142 -9.19 -1.41 -0.88
N MET A 143 -10.23 -0.84 -0.28
CA MET A 143 -11.27 -0.13 -1.02
C MET A 143 -10.68 1.01 -1.87
N PHE A 144 -9.75 1.79 -1.31
CA PHE A 144 -9.08 2.87 -2.05
C PHE A 144 -8.22 2.36 -3.20
N VAL A 145 -7.53 1.24 -3.05
CA VAL A 145 -6.80 0.60 -4.16
C VAL A 145 -7.76 0.27 -5.31
N PHE A 146 -8.92 -0.32 -5.02
CA PHE A 146 -9.91 -0.64 -6.05
C PHE A 146 -10.47 0.61 -6.74
N VAL A 147 -10.79 1.67 -6.00
CA VAL A 147 -11.25 2.93 -6.58
C VAL A 147 -10.17 3.57 -7.46
N ASN A 148 -8.92 3.62 -7.00
CA ASN A 148 -7.81 4.13 -7.78
C ASN A 148 -7.63 3.33 -9.10
N LEU A 149 -7.68 2.01 -9.04
CA LEU A 149 -7.56 1.15 -10.23
C LEU A 149 -8.73 1.36 -11.20
N SER A 150 -9.95 1.58 -10.68
CA SER A 150 -11.12 1.91 -11.49
C SER A 150 -10.95 3.25 -12.19
N LEU A 151 -10.49 4.29 -11.49
CA LEU A 151 -10.20 5.60 -12.06
C LEU A 151 -9.10 5.52 -13.14
N ILE A 152 -8.02 4.79 -12.88
CA ILE A 152 -6.96 4.56 -13.84
C ILE A 152 -7.51 3.90 -15.11
N ARG A 153 -8.32 2.84 -14.94
CA ARG A 153 -8.93 2.11 -16.06
C ARG A 153 -9.86 2.99 -16.88
N SER A 154 -10.60 3.91 -16.26
CA SER A 154 -11.53 4.81 -16.96
C SER A 154 -10.82 5.87 -17.81
N ARG A 155 -9.53 6.11 -17.57
CA ARG A 155 -8.71 7.12 -18.27
C ARG A 155 -7.72 6.52 -19.29
N LEU A 156 -7.47 5.23 -19.23
CA LEU A 156 -6.69 4.48 -20.21
C LEU A 156 -7.56 3.89 -21.30
#